data_6b8aeae9f0c41f1829ab10051404e37f
#
_entry.id   6b8aeae9f0c41f1829ab10051404e37f
#
_cell.length_a   1.000
_cell.length_b   1.000
_cell.length_c   1.000
_cell.angle_alpha   90.00
_cell.angle_beta   90.00
_cell.angle_gamma   90.00
#
_symmetry.space_group_name_H-M   'P 1'
#
loop_
_entity.id
_entity.type
_entity.pdbx_description
1 polymer ?
#
loop_
_entity_poly.entity_id
_entity_poly.type
_entity_poly.pdbx_seq_one_letter_code
_entity_poly.pdbx_strand_id
1 'polypeptide(L)'
;EIEAAKELGIRFHPVRSYHSVTSDIVPPEVVDSIEGVMGDAERLVKKYHDPSRFSMCQVGIGPSIAYYETEEIVRATIDLAEKLDIKVHGHLAESRGEVAFVEEHYGCRPAEWFRRHDLLGDRFYYAHCIHLNDEEVQLMADTNTGISTCPISNMYLSSGSCRIPDLLRAGVKRFGIGVDGAASSNSASMMEEIRVSYLLNRLSWGDDSI
;
A
#
# COMPACT_ATOMS: atom_id res chain seq x y z
N GLU A 1 11.38 7.43 13.80
CA GLU A 1 11.15 7.92 12.43
C GLU A 1 10.44 9.28 12.42
N ILE A 2 9.28 9.46 13.09
CA ILE A 2 8.51 10.72 13.09
C ILE A 2 9.35 11.91 13.57
N GLU A 3 10.08 11.77 14.68
CA GLU A 3 10.94 12.84 15.19
C GLU A 3 12.07 13.19 14.20
N ALA A 4 12.65 12.20 13.53
CA ALA A 4 13.68 12.44 12.50
C ALA A 4 13.10 13.18 11.29
N ALA A 5 11.92 12.79 10.81
CA ALA A 5 11.24 13.48 9.71
C ALA A 5 10.91 14.94 10.08
N LYS A 6 10.49 15.19 11.31
CA LYS A 6 10.22 16.53 11.85
C LYS A 6 11.49 17.38 11.93
N GLU A 7 12.57 16.78 12.41
CA GLU A 7 13.88 17.46 12.51
C GLU A 7 14.44 17.87 11.15
N LEU A 8 14.26 16.99 10.13
CA LEU A 8 14.65 17.24 8.76
C LEU A 8 13.68 18.15 7.99
N GLY A 9 12.52 18.47 8.54
CA GLY A 9 11.52 19.31 7.91
C GLY A 9 10.84 18.67 6.69
N ILE A 10 10.77 17.35 6.64
CA ILE A 10 10.07 16.60 5.58
C ILE A 10 8.63 16.24 5.98
N ARG A 11 7.72 16.34 5.01
CA ARG A 11 6.36 15.83 5.22
C ARG A 11 6.37 14.31 5.30
N PHE A 12 5.71 13.77 6.31
CA PHE A 12 5.74 12.35 6.61
C PHE A 12 4.35 11.79 6.89
N HIS A 13 4.05 10.65 6.29
CA HIS A 13 2.84 9.87 6.56
C HIS A 13 3.23 8.50 7.12
N PRO A 14 3.57 8.42 8.41
CA PRO A 14 3.91 7.15 9.04
C PRO A 14 2.69 6.26 9.15
N VAL A 15 2.85 4.99 8.81
CA VAL A 15 1.82 3.97 8.95
C VAL A 15 2.21 3.01 10.07
N ARG A 16 1.32 2.81 11.06
CA ARG A 16 1.47 1.73 12.03
C ARG A 16 1.10 0.41 11.34
N SER A 17 2.11 -0.22 10.75
CA SER A 17 1.94 -1.52 10.10
C SER A 17 2.04 -2.67 11.11
N TYR A 18 1.49 -3.84 10.77
CA TYR A 18 1.46 -5.01 11.64
C TYR A 18 1.43 -6.34 10.87
N HIS A 19 1.74 -7.41 11.60
CA HIS A 19 1.44 -8.79 11.26
C HIS A 19 0.69 -9.44 12.43
N SER A 20 -0.37 -10.19 12.17
CA SER A 20 -1.18 -10.90 13.17
C SER A 20 -1.06 -12.41 13.08
N VAL A 21 -0.39 -12.92 12.05
CA VAL A 21 -0.24 -14.36 11.78
C VAL A 21 1.24 -14.69 11.54
N THR A 22 1.70 -15.77 12.15
CA THR A 22 3.04 -16.31 11.89
C THR A 22 3.12 -17.02 10.55
N SER A 23 4.28 -16.95 9.88
CA SER A 23 4.57 -17.70 8.67
C SER A 23 6.07 -18.00 8.59
N ASP A 24 6.52 -18.64 7.51
CA ASP A 24 7.96 -18.90 7.29
C ASP A 24 8.79 -17.61 7.21
N ILE A 25 8.16 -16.49 6.89
CA ILE A 25 8.81 -15.16 6.77
C ILE A 25 8.40 -14.18 7.88
N VAL A 26 7.40 -14.52 8.68
CA VAL A 26 6.91 -13.72 9.82
C VAL A 26 7.12 -14.53 11.11
N PRO A 27 8.26 -14.35 11.79
CA PRO A 27 8.53 -15.07 13.03
C PRO A 27 7.61 -14.60 14.17
N PRO A 28 7.34 -15.46 15.18
CA PRO A 28 6.42 -15.15 16.27
C PRO A 28 6.73 -13.85 17.03
N GLU A 29 7.99 -13.45 17.07
CA GLU A 29 8.46 -12.27 17.81
C GLU A 29 8.01 -10.93 17.18
N VAL A 30 7.58 -10.94 15.91
CA VAL A 30 7.09 -9.74 15.20
C VAL A 30 5.58 -9.73 15.02
N VAL A 31 4.89 -10.73 15.57
CA VAL A 31 3.42 -10.78 15.54
C VAL A 31 2.85 -9.87 16.61
N ASP A 32 1.96 -9.01 16.20
CA ASP A 32 1.28 -8.03 17.07
C ASP A 32 -0.06 -8.57 17.59
N SER A 33 -0.45 -8.18 18.80
CA SER A 33 -1.83 -8.35 19.28
C SER A 33 -2.74 -7.21 18.78
N ILE A 34 -4.04 -7.48 18.68
CA ILE A 34 -5.03 -6.48 18.28
C ILE A 34 -4.98 -5.27 19.21
N GLU A 35 -5.01 -5.50 20.53
CA GLU A 35 -4.93 -4.42 21.52
C GLU A 35 -3.63 -3.61 21.39
N GLY A 36 -2.50 -4.29 21.13
CA GLY A 36 -1.21 -3.63 20.94
C GLY A 36 -1.20 -2.71 19.75
N VAL A 37 -1.68 -3.18 18.59
CA VAL A 37 -1.75 -2.39 17.35
C VAL A 37 -2.71 -1.20 17.51
N MET A 38 -3.93 -1.45 17.99
CA MET A 38 -4.96 -0.41 18.11
C MET A 38 -4.54 0.66 19.13
N GLY A 39 -4.04 0.25 20.30
CA GLY A 39 -3.56 1.17 21.34
C GLY A 39 -2.36 2.00 20.88
N ASP A 40 -1.42 1.41 20.14
CA ASP A 40 -0.26 2.13 19.61
C ASP A 40 -0.67 3.12 18.50
N ALA A 41 -1.57 2.73 17.61
CA ALA A 41 -2.12 3.63 16.60
C ALA A 41 -2.84 4.83 17.22
N GLU A 42 -3.72 4.63 18.22
CA GLU A 42 -4.38 5.71 18.96
C GLU A 42 -3.36 6.64 19.64
N ARG A 43 -2.32 6.09 20.25
CA ARG A 43 -1.23 6.85 20.88
C ARG A 43 -0.48 7.70 19.86
N LEU A 44 -0.15 7.13 18.68
CA LEU A 44 0.55 7.85 17.62
C LEU A 44 -0.30 8.96 17.02
N VAL A 45 -1.58 8.69 16.77
CA VAL A 45 -2.52 9.70 16.26
C VAL A 45 -2.66 10.84 17.26
N LYS A 46 -2.92 10.55 18.53
CA LYS A 46 -3.04 11.57 19.57
C LYS A 46 -1.81 12.45 19.70
N LYS A 47 -0.61 11.88 19.49
CA LYS A 47 0.65 12.60 19.71
C LYS A 47 1.12 13.38 18.49
N TYR A 48 0.87 12.88 17.27
CA TYR A 48 1.56 13.37 16.08
C TYR A 48 0.65 13.72 14.90
N HIS A 49 -0.59 13.20 14.85
CA HIS A 49 -1.45 13.40 13.70
C HIS A 49 -2.02 14.81 13.65
N ASP A 50 -1.83 15.48 12.54
CA ASP A 50 -2.48 16.74 12.21
C ASP A 50 -3.39 16.52 10.98
N PRO A 51 -4.73 16.55 11.13
CA PRO A 51 -5.66 16.27 10.04
C PRO A 51 -5.75 17.39 9.00
N SER A 52 -5.09 18.53 9.24
CA SER A 52 -5.16 19.65 8.31
C SER A 52 -4.55 19.30 6.95
N ARG A 53 -5.15 19.85 5.90
CA ARG A 53 -4.64 19.63 4.53
C ARG A 53 -3.20 20.13 4.41
N PHE A 54 -2.33 19.28 3.86
CA PHE A 54 -0.89 19.53 3.71
C PHE A 54 -0.10 19.66 5.03
N SER A 55 -0.63 19.16 6.14
CA SER A 55 0.12 19.06 7.38
C SER A 55 1.44 18.30 7.21
N MET A 56 2.36 18.50 8.15
CA MET A 56 3.67 17.86 8.09
C MET A 56 3.66 16.41 8.56
N CYS A 57 2.64 15.99 9.33
CA CYS A 57 2.53 14.61 9.81
C CYS A 57 1.07 14.15 9.86
N GLN A 58 0.75 13.13 9.07
CA GLN A 58 -0.54 12.45 9.11
C GLN A 58 -0.29 10.96 9.36
N VAL A 59 -0.69 10.47 10.52
CA VAL A 59 -0.52 9.07 10.91
C VAL A 59 -1.57 8.20 10.21
N GLY A 60 -1.17 7.06 9.67
CA GLY A 60 -2.04 6.01 9.16
C GLY A 60 -1.87 4.70 9.92
N ILE A 61 -2.66 3.71 9.56
CA ILE A 61 -2.62 2.33 10.06
C ILE A 61 -2.78 1.37 8.90
N GLY A 62 -2.34 0.13 9.02
CA GLY A 62 -2.68 -0.89 8.05
C GLY A 62 -1.87 -2.17 8.17
N PRO A 63 -2.42 -3.28 7.66
CA PRO A 63 -1.69 -4.54 7.56
C PRO A 63 -0.52 -4.42 6.58
N SER A 64 0.48 -5.27 6.74
CA SER A 64 1.45 -5.45 5.68
C SER A 64 0.74 -5.93 4.40
N ILE A 65 0.06 -7.07 4.47
CA ILE A 65 -0.78 -7.60 3.38
C ILE A 65 -2.08 -8.15 3.98
N ALA A 66 -3.23 -7.53 3.69
CA ALA A 66 -4.48 -7.77 4.40
C ALA A 66 -4.98 -9.22 4.38
N TYR A 67 -4.87 -9.94 3.27
CA TYR A 67 -5.35 -11.32 3.16
C TYR A 67 -4.41 -12.38 3.79
N TYR A 68 -3.28 -11.97 4.36
CA TYR A 68 -2.44 -12.84 5.19
C TYR A 68 -2.67 -12.61 6.70
N GLU A 69 -3.54 -11.67 7.05
CA GLU A 69 -3.86 -11.34 8.43
C GLU A 69 -5.19 -11.99 8.87
N THR A 70 -5.48 -11.97 10.17
CA THR A 70 -6.80 -12.41 10.64
C THR A 70 -7.88 -11.40 10.27
N GLU A 71 -9.09 -11.88 9.92
CA GLU A 71 -10.22 -10.98 9.62
C GLU A 71 -10.57 -10.06 10.79
N GLU A 72 -10.34 -10.53 12.02
CA GLU A 72 -10.61 -9.76 13.23
C GLU A 72 -9.76 -8.49 13.31
N ILE A 73 -8.44 -8.59 13.10
CA ILE A 73 -7.56 -7.40 13.14
C ILE A 73 -7.78 -6.49 11.94
N VAL A 74 -8.11 -7.06 10.77
CA VAL A 74 -8.44 -6.28 9.58
C VAL A 74 -9.69 -5.44 9.83
N ARG A 75 -10.75 -6.03 10.40
CA ARG A 75 -11.97 -5.31 10.78
C ARG A 75 -11.69 -4.24 11.84
N ALA A 76 -10.97 -4.58 12.90
CA ALA A 76 -10.56 -3.61 13.93
C ALA A 76 -9.77 -2.43 13.35
N THR A 77 -8.95 -2.68 12.33
CA THR A 77 -8.20 -1.63 11.61
C THR A 77 -9.14 -0.67 10.88
N ILE A 78 -10.13 -1.19 10.16
CA ILE A 78 -11.12 -0.38 9.45
C ILE A 78 -11.91 0.47 10.44
N ASP A 79 -12.45 -0.15 11.49
CA ASP A 79 -13.25 0.52 12.52
C ASP A 79 -12.44 1.64 13.20
N LEU A 80 -11.17 1.38 13.52
CA LEU A 80 -10.30 2.39 14.13
C LEU A 80 -9.97 3.52 13.16
N ALA A 81 -9.67 3.19 11.90
CA ALA A 81 -9.37 4.19 10.87
C ALA A 81 -10.57 5.10 10.59
N GLU A 82 -11.78 4.57 10.62
CA GLU A 82 -13.02 5.36 10.54
C GLU A 82 -13.20 6.25 11.75
N LYS A 83 -13.07 5.71 12.97
CA LYS A 83 -13.20 6.43 14.24
C LYS A 83 -12.23 7.61 14.35
N LEU A 84 -11.00 7.45 13.86
CA LEU A 84 -9.93 8.44 13.98
C LEU A 84 -9.77 9.32 12.73
N ASP A 85 -10.55 9.05 11.67
CA ASP A 85 -10.44 9.68 10.34
C ASP A 85 -9.03 9.66 9.77
N ILE A 86 -8.37 8.50 9.82
CA ILE A 86 -7.02 8.28 9.30
C ILE A 86 -7.03 7.36 8.07
N LYS A 87 -5.93 7.35 7.32
CA LYS A 87 -5.77 6.51 6.13
C LYS A 87 -5.32 5.09 6.49
N VAL A 88 -5.69 4.15 5.61
CA VAL A 88 -5.23 2.76 5.67
C VAL A 88 -4.30 2.50 4.49
N HIS A 89 -3.16 1.87 4.77
CA HIS A 89 -2.14 1.51 3.78
C HIS A 89 -1.70 0.06 3.98
N GLY A 90 -1.32 -0.58 2.88
CA GLY A 90 -0.74 -1.92 2.84
C GLY A 90 -0.27 -2.24 1.43
N HIS A 91 -0.11 -3.53 1.12
CA HIS A 91 0.32 -4.02 -0.19
C HIS A 91 -0.84 -4.71 -0.91
N LEU A 92 -0.86 -4.66 -2.23
CA LEU A 92 -1.90 -5.29 -3.06
C LEU A 92 -1.31 -5.79 -4.38
N ALA A 93 -1.48 -7.08 -4.63
CA ALA A 93 -1.19 -7.74 -5.91
C ALA A 93 0.24 -7.43 -6.42
N GLU A 94 1.23 -7.53 -5.53
CA GLU A 94 2.63 -7.28 -5.84
C GLU A 94 3.22 -8.42 -6.67
N SER A 95 2.90 -9.67 -6.34
CA SER A 95 3.49 -10.85 -6.99
C SER A 95 2.42 -11.80 -7.55
N ARG A 96 2.84 -12.63 -8.52
CA ARG A 96 1.97 -13.69 -9.04
C ARG A 96 1.64 -14.75 -7.99
N GLY A 97 2.57 -15.00 -7.05
CA GLY A 97 2.35 -15.93 -5.94
C GLY A 97 1.25 -15.45 -5.02
N GLU A 98 1.20 -14.17 -4.75
CA GLU A 98 0.14 -13.52 -3.98
C GLU A 98 -1.23 -13.65 -4.65
N VAL A 99 -1.30 -13.40 -5.97
CA VAL A 99 -2.55 -13.59 -6.74
C VAL A 99 -3.01 -15.05 -6.67
N ALA A 100 -2.11 -16.00 -6.91
CA ALA A 100 -2.42 -17.42 -6.86
C ALA A 100 -2.90 -17.87 -5.47
N PHE A 101 -2.28 -17.36 -4.40
CA PHE A 101 -2.69 -17.63 -3.03
C PHE A 101 -4.14 -17.17 -2.78
N VAL A 102 -4.49 -15.95 -3.17
CA VAL A 102 -5.84 -15.40 -2.94
C VAL A 102 -6.88 -16.17 -3.77
N GLU A 103 -6.57 -16.51 -5.01
CA GLU A 103 -7.44 -17.31 -5.87
C GLU A 103 -7.67 -18.72 -5.30
N GLU A 104 -6.63 -19.37 -4.78
CA GLU A 104 -6.72 -20.71 -4.18
C GLU A 104 -7.48 -20.71 -2.85
N HIS A 105 -7.21 -19.77 -1.96
CA HIS A 105 -7.75 -19.77 -0.61
C HIS A 105 -9.13 -19.12 -0.49
N TYR A 106 -9.39 -18.09 -1.31
CA TYR A 106 -10.60 -17.27 -1.19
C TYR A 106 -11.51 -17.33 -2.43
N GLY A 107 -11.08 -18.00 -3.50
CA GLY A 107 -11.86 -18.16 -4.73
C GLY A 107 -12.15 -16.85 -5.47
N CYS A 108 -11.30 -15.86 -5.31
CA CYS A 108 -11.42 -14.55 -5.98
C CYS A 108 -10.04 -13.91 -6.15
N ARG A 109 -9.97 -12.86 -6.96
CA ARG A 109 -8.73 -12.09 -7.16
C ARG A 109 -8.49 -11.09 -6.01
N PRO A 110 -7.24 -10.59 -5.83
CA PRO A 110 -6.86 -9.74 -4.71
C PRO A 110 -7.72 -8.49 -4.50
N ALA A 111 -7.97 -7.69 -5.54
CA ALA A 111 -8.78 -6.47 -5.36
C ALA A 111 -10.26 -6.78 -5.13
N GLU A 112 -10.77 -7.89 -5.65
CA GLU A 112 -12.12 -8.37 -5.34
C GLU A 112 -12.22 -8.83 -3.88
N TRP A 113 -11.20 -9.47 -3.33
CA TRP A 113 -11.14 -9.78 -1.90
C TRP A 113 -11.19 -8.49 -1.06
N PHE A 114 -10.43 -7.48 -1.44
CA PHE A 114 -10.44 -6.17 -0.78
C PHE A 114 -11.82 -5.52 -0.84
N ARG A 115 -12.50 -5.59 -1.99
CA ARG A 115 -13.87 -5.10 -2.14
C ARG A 115 -14.85 -5.78 -1.18
N ARG A 116 -14.75 -7.11 -1.02
CA ARG A 116 -15.60 -7.90 -0.11
C ARG A 116 -15.39 -7.58 1.36
N HIS A 117 -14.23 -7.04 1.72
CA HIS A 117 -13.83 -6.72 3.09
C HIS A 117 -13.82 -5.21 3.39
N ASP A 118 -14.46 -4.38 2.54
CA ASP A 118 -14.55 -2.93 2.70
C ASP A 118 -13.18 -2.21 2.78
N LEU A 119 -12.18 -2.73 2.06
CA LEU A 119 -10.82 -2.21 2.02
C LEU A 119 -10.54 -1.31 0.80
N LEU A 120 -11.57 -0.84 0.09
CA LEU A 120 -11.42 0.07 -1.03
C LEU A 120 -12.12 1.40 -0.77
N GLY A 121 -11.68 2.45 -1.41
CA GLY A 121 -12.25 3.79 -1.30
C GLY A 121 -11.23 4.87 -0.94
N ASP A 122 -11.72 6.09 -0.71
CA ASP A 122 -10.88 7.28 -0.45
C ASP A 122 -9.95 7.16 0.77
N ARG A 123 -10.32 6.33 1.73
CA ARG A 123 -9.52 6.10 2.94
C ARG A 123 -8.29 5.26 2.68
N PHE A 124 -8.29 4.48 1.59
CA PHE A 124 -7.31 3.42 1.33
C PHE A 124 -6.34 3.79 0.21
N TYR A 125 -5.10 3.34 0.33
CA TYR A 125 -4.11 3.33 -0.74
C TYR A 125 -3.13 2.18 -0.56
N TYR A 126 -2.65 1.61 -1.68
CA TYR A 126 -1.86 0.38 -1.65
C TYR A 126 -0.58 0.50 -2.46
N ALA A 127 0.46 -0.18 -1.97
CA ALA A 127 1.72 -0.31 -2.65
C ALA A 127 1.64 -1.33 -3.80
N HIS A 128 2.51 -1.16 -4.79
CA HIS A 128 2.78 -2.00 -5.96
C HIS A 128 1.64 -2.07 -6.98
N CYS A 129 0.55 -2.77 -6.71
CA CYS A 129 -0.63 -2.95 -7.59
C CYS A 129 -0.23 -3.42 -9.00
N ILE A 130 0.68 -4.41 -9.10
CA ILE A 130 1.31 -4.86 -10.36
C ILE A 130 0.39 -5.79 -11.14
N HIS A 131 -0.15 -6.81 -10.46
CA HIS A 131 -0.86 -7.92 -11.09
C HIS A 131 -2.38 -7.75 -11.10
N LEU A 132 -2.85 -6.50 -11.20
CA LEU A 132 -4.27 -6.20 -11.41
C LEU A 132 -4.70 -6.59 -12.82
N ASN A 133 -5.86 -7.23 -12.98
CA ASN A 133 -6.51 -7.42 -14.28
C ASN A 133 -7.33 -6.18 -14.69
N ASP A 134 -8.00 -6.20 -15.85
CA ASP A 134 -8.74 -5.04 -16.34
C ASP A 134 -9.92 -4.66 -15.44
N GLU A 135 -10.59 -5.65 -14.88
CA GLU A 135 -11.71 -5.45 -13.96
C GLU A 135 -11.24 -4.82 -12.64
N GLU A 136 -10.09 -5.27 -12.12
CA GLU A 136 -9.49 -4.73 -10.90
C GLU A 136 -8.94 -3.31 -11.13
N VAL A 137 -8.36 -3.03 -12.31
CA VAL A 137 -7.94 -1.67 -12.70
C VAL A 137 -9.15 -0.72 -12.67
N GLN A 138 -10.30 -1.14 -13.25
CA GLN A 138 -11.52 -0.35 -13.23
C GLN A 138 -12.06 -0.20 -11.81
N LEU A 139 -12.02 -1.24 -11.00
CA LEU A 139 -12.45 -1.23 -9.59
C LEU A 139 -11.66 -0.20 -8.76
N MET A 140 -10.33 -0.12 -8.94
CA MET A 140 -9.50 0.89 -8.27
C MET A 140 -9.89 2.31 -8.65
N ALA A 141 -10.23 2.53 -9.93
CA ALA A 141 -10.70 3.84 -10.42
C ALA A 141 -12.07 4.21 -9.86
N ASP A 142 -13.04 3.30 -9.93
CA ASP A 142 -14.42 3.51 -9.50
C ASP A 142 -14.55 3.78 -8.00
N THR A 143 -13.70 3.12 -7.20
CA THR A 143 -13.66 3.31 -5.74
C THR A 143 -12.79 4.48 -5.29
N ASN A 144 -12.08 5.13 -6.21
CA ASN A 144 -11.09 6.18 -5.90
C ASN A 144 -10.03 5.71 -4.90
N THR A 145 -9.65 4.43 -4.95
CA THR A 145 -8.59 3.85 -4.13
C THR A 145 -7.22 4.34 -4.61
N GLY A 146 -6.34 4.73 -3.70
CA GLY A 146 -5.00 5.22 -4.04
C GLY A 146 -4.02 4.09 -4.38
N ILE A 147 -3.05 4.39 -5.23
CA ILE A 147 -1.97 3.47 -5.63
C ILE A 147 -0.62 4.17 -5.46
N SER A 148 0.36 3.45 -4.93
CA SER A 148 1.76 3.88 -4.88
C SER A 148 2.64 2.78 -5.47
N THR A 149 3.12 2.94 -6.70
CA THR A 149 4.03 1.95 -7.31
C THR A 149 5.49 2.22 -6.91
N CYS A 150 6.30 1.16 -6.88
CA CYS A 150 7.72 1.20 -6.50
C CYS A 150 8.57 0.57 -7.60
N PRO A 151 8.82 1.28 -8.73
CA PRO A 151 9.38 0.70 -9.94
C PRO A 151 10.72 -0.02 -9.75
N ILE A 152 11.67 0.57 -9.03
CA ILE A 152 12.99 -0.04 -8.81
C ILE A 152 12.86 -1.29 -7.94
N SER A 153 12.11 -1.21 -6.84
CA SER A 153 11.83 -2.37 -6.00
C SER A 153 11.15 -3.49 -6.76
N ASN A 154 10.13 -3.18 -7.56
CA ASN A 154 9.42 -4.15 -8.39
C ASN A 154 10.36 -4.88 -9.37
N MET A 155 11.32 -4.16 -9.95
CA MET A 155 12.34 -4.74 -10.83
C MET A 155 13.35 -5.57 -10.05
N TYR A 156 13.81 -5.06 -8.92
CA TYR A 156 14.80 -5.72 -8.07
C TYR A 156 14.29 -7.08 -7.56
N LEU A 157 13.03 -7.12 -7.13
CA LEU A 157 12.33 -8.32 -6.66
C LEU A 157 11.75 -9.18 -7.79
N SER A 158 11.86 -8.74 -9.04
CA SER A 158 11.26 -9.41 -10.21
C SER A 158 9.73 -9.54 -10.10
N SER A 159 9.08 -8.63 -9.37
CA SER A 159 7.63 -8.62 -9.17
C SER A 159 6.88 -8.30 -10.46
N GLY A 160 7.42 -7.43 -11.31
CA GLY A 160 6.83 -7.03 -12.59
C GLY A 160 6.72 -5.51 -12.77
N SER A 161 5.89 -5.08 -13.72
CA SER A 161 5.63 -3.66 -14.02
C SER A 161 4.19 -3.30 -13.71
N CYS A 162 3.98 -2.28 -12.88
CA CYS A 162 2.66 -1.74 -12.63
C CYS A 162 2.06 -1.16 -13.92
N ARG A 163 0.78 -1.40 -14.17
CA ARG A 163 0.03 -1.00 -15.36
C ARG A 163 -0.37 0.48 -15.33
N ILE A 164 0.62 1.39 -15.14
CA ILE A 164 0.38 2.82 -14.98
C ILE A 164 -0.47 3.41 -16.10
N PRO A 165 -0.19 3.16 -17.40
CA PRO A 165 -1.00 3.73 -18.48
C PRO A 165 -2.47 3.29 -18.42
N ASP A 166 -2.74 2.03 -18.09
CA ASP A 166 -4.11 1.52 -18.00
C ASP A 166 -4.85 2.11 -16.79
N LEU A 167 -4.17 2.21 -15.64
CA LEU A 167 -4.71 2.85 -14.44
C LEU A 167 -5.09 4.32 -14.68
N LEU A 168 -4.23 5.07 -15.37
CA LEU A 168 -4.52 6.46 -15.72
C LEU A 168 -5.66 6.59 -16.74
N ARG A 169 -5.71 5.70 -17.75
CA ARG A 169 -6.82 5.66 -18.74
C ARG A 169 -8.16 5.30 -18.08
N ALA A 170 -8.15 4.39 -17.11
CA ALA A 170 -9.32 4.03 -16.31
C ALA A 170 -9.79 5.16 -15.39
N GLY A 171 -8.96 6.18 -15.17
CA GLY A 171 -9.31 7.35 -14.36
C GLY A 171 -8.89 7.29 -12.90
N VAL A 172 -7.90 6.47 -12.55
CA VAL A 172 -7.29 6.50 -11.21
C VAL A 172 -6.66 7.87 -10.97
N LYS A 173 -7.16 8.59 -9.96
CA LYS A 173 -6.75 9.97 -9.65
C LYS A 173 -5.70 10.07 -8.55
N ARG A 174 -5.62 9.04 -7.71
CA ARG A 174 -4.74 9.00 -6.54
C ARG A 174 -3.60 8.03 -6.82
N PHE A 175 -2.62 8.52 -7.55
CA PHE A 175 -1.47 7.75 -7.97
C PHE A 175 -0.17 8.40 -7.50
N GLY A 176 0.73 7.59 -6.96
CA GLY A 176 2.04 8.00 -6.49
C GLY A 176 3.15 7.00 -6.84
N ILE A 177 4.37 7.42 -6.63
CA ILE A 177 5.58 6.62 -6.76
C ILE A 177 6.29 6.62 -5.41
N GLY A 178 6.79 5.46 -4.98
CA GLY A 178 7.57 5.27 -3.77
C GLY A 178 8.91 4.60 -4.04
N VAL A 179 9.86 4.77 -3.13
CA VAL A 179 11.18 4.12 -3.22
C VAL A 179 11.21 2.72 -2.62
N ASP A 180 10.23 2.41 -1.74
CA ASP A 180 10.18 1.17 -0.98
C ASP A 180 11.36 1.00 0.00
N GLY A 181 11.57 -0.20 0.53
CA GLY A 181 12.60 -0.50 1.50
C GLY A 181 14.01 -0.54 0.91
N ALA A 182 15.01 -0.21 1.72
CA ALA A 182 16.41 -0.20 1.31
C ALA A 182 16.94 -1.57 0.85
N ALA A 183 16.27 -2.66 1.22
CA ALA A 183 16.63 -4.01 0.78
C ALA A 183 16.29 -4.27 -0.71
N SER A 184 15.31 -3.56 -1.26
CA SER A 184 14.84 -3.71 -2.64
C SER A 184 15.02 -2.44 -3.49
N SER A 185 15.44 -1.32 -2.89
CA SER A 185 15.76 -0.07 -3.58
C SER A 185 16.92 0.64 -2.87
N ASN A 186 18.13 0.30 -3.25
CA ASN A 186 19.35 0.74 -2.56
C ASN A 186 19.76 2.20 -2.84
N SER A 187 19.16 2.88 -3.82
CA SER A 187 19.46 4.28 -4.12
C SER A 187 18.64 5.27 -3.28
N ALA A 188 17.45 4.88 -2.82
CA ALA A 188 16.47 5.71 -2.11
C ALA A 188 16.21 7.07 -2.82
N SER A 189 16.29 7.09 -4.16
CA SER A 189 16.21 8.31 -4.97
C SER A 189 14.87 8.42 -5.71
N MET A 190 13.99 9.32 -5.28
CA MET A 190 12.72 9.60 -5.98
C MET A 190 12.93 10.06 -7.43
N MET A 191 14.03 10.76 -7.74
CA MET A 191 14.33 11.17 -9.13
C MET A 191 14.65 9.96 -10.02
N GLU A 192 15.30 8.97 -9.45
CA GLU A 192 15.61 7.72 -10.15
C GLU A 192 14.34 6.87 -10.34
N GLU A 193 13.49 6.79 -9.34
CA GLU A 193 12.18 6.13 -9.45
C GLU A 193 11.31 6.74 -10.56
N ILE A 194 11.24 8.07 -10.65
CA ILE A 194 10.50 8.76 -11.72
C ILE A 194 11.08 8.41 -13.09
N ARG A 195 12.39 8.46 -13.24
CA ARG A 195 13.06 8.11 -14.51
C ARG A 195 12.83 6.66 -14.90
N VAL A 196 13.02 5.75 -13.95
CA VAL A 196 12.83 4.30 -14.19
C VAL A 196 11.37 3.99 -14.50
N SER A 197 10.42 4.57 -13.75
CA SER A 197 9.00 4.44 -14.02
C SER A 197 8.65 4.81 -15.47
N TYR A 198 9.12 5.96 -15.93
CA TYR A 198 8.91 6.41 -17.30
C TYR A 198 9.48 5.43 -18.33
N LEU A 199 10.75 5.04 -18.20
CA LEU A 199 11.42 4.15 -19.15
C LEU A 199 10.82 2.74 -19.17
N LEU A 200 10.48 2.21 -17.97
CA LEU A 200 9.89 0.88 -17.83
C LEU A 200 8.50 0.81 -18.48
N ASN A 201 7.68 1.84 -18.29
CA ASN A 201 6.34 1.86 -18.90
C ASN A 201 6.42 2.00 -20.42
N ARG A 202 7.31 2.82 -20.96
CA ARG A 202 7.53 2.88 -22.41
C ARG A 202 7.98 1.54 -22.98
N LEU A 203 8.89 0.84 -22.31
CA LEU A 203 9.36 -0.47 -22.72
C LEU A 203 8.23 -1.52 -22.65
N SER A 204 7.48 -1.56 -21.55
CA SER A 204 6.46 -2.58 -21.30
C SER A 204 5.24 -2.44 -22.19
N TRP A 205 4.85 -1.22 -22.53
CA TRP A 205 3.69 -0.96 -23.41
C TRP A 205 4.06 -0.82 -24.90
N GLY A 206 5.33 -0.55 -25.22
CA GLY A 206 5.78 -0.37 -26.60
C GLY A 206 5.08 0.77 -27.35
N ASP A 207 4.56 1.74 -26.59
CA ASP A 207 3.80 2.89 -27.11
C ASP A 207 4.61 4.17 -26.87
N ASP A 208 4.93 4.88 -27.95
CA ASP A 208 5.73 6.10 -27.92
C ASP A 208 4.93 7.34 -27.48
N SER A 209 3.62 7.20 -27.36
CA SER A 209 2.71 8.25 -26.85
C SER A 209 2.61 8.31 -25.31
N ILE A 210 3.24 7.36 -24.60
CA ILE A 210 3.27 7.29 -23.13
C ILE A 210 4.40 8.12 -22.55
#